data_4f3ae010d880e9a499df1cbe5796cd86
#
_entry.id   4f3ae010d880e9a499df1cbe5796cd86
#
_cell.length_a   1.000
_cell.length_b   1.000
_cell.length_c   1.000
_cell.angle_alpha   90.00
_cell.angle_beta   90.00
_cell.angle_gamma   90.00
#
_symmetry.space_group_name_H-M   'P 1'
#
loop_
_entity.id
_entity.type
_entity.pdbx_description
1 polymer ?
#
loop_
_entity_poly.entity_id
_entity_poly.type
_entity_poly.pdbx_seq_one_letter_code
_entity_poly.pdbx_strand_id
1 'polypeptide(L)'
;MQRRPPLRRTKIVATIGPATSKPDVLRDLILAGATTLRLNFSHGTHDDHQRNIRLIRQTSFELNQPVGILQDLQGPKIRLGKFETGSIKLADGDPFTLTSRQIPGTQEISSITYEPLAREVPEGATILLDDGRVEMRVEKVDPAAGELYCRTVVGGVLSNNKGVNFPGVYLSVKALTDKDRTDLMFGLDQGVDWVALSFVRNPQDVLEIKELISSAGKSVPVIVKIEKHEAIEQMEEILSLSDGVMVARGDLGVELPAEDVPILQKRLIVTANRLGIPVITATQMLDSMVSSPRATRAEISDVANAILDGTDAVMLSNETAVGQFPVKAVATMAQIAQRIEQEEIVQNVTGVDETGRSIPNAISQAVGQISDQLEASAIMTLTKSGSTARNVSKFRPKPPILAVTPHVNVARQLQLVWGVKTLLVLDLPSTSQTFQAAINVALENQLVSEGDLVVMTAGTLQGVSGSTDLVKVEVVTAVLGQGTGLGTMSGTVSGPARVARDAMSVANFSPGEILVTASTDANFIEVLKKASGVVTEEPSLTSHAAIICSQLGKPVIVGVKNATQLIREGSILTLDIQRGLVYSGASSSVQTEDLLKV
;
A
#
# COMPACT_ATOMS: atom_id res chain seq x y z
N MET A 1 -8.93 23.14 -18.45
CA MET A 1 -8.44 22.44 -17.25
C MET A 1 -7.40 21.41 -17.67
N GLN A 2 -6.15 21.54 -17.26
CA GLN A 2 -5.16 20.48 -17.47
C GLN A 2 -5.55 19.30 -16.57
N ARG A 3 -5.87 18.14 -17.16
CA ARG A 3 -6.11 16.91 -16.39
C ARG A 3 -4.84 16.58 -15.61
N ARG A 4 -4.98 16.39 -14.31
CA ARG A 4 -3.87 15.93 -13.45
C ARG A 4 -3.34 14.59 -13.99
N PRO A 5 -2.02 14.35 -13.96
CA PRO A 5 -1.53 13.02 -14.28
C PRO A 5 -2.17 12.00 -13.32
N PRO A 6 -2.71 10.90 -13.86
CA PRO A 6 -3.34 9.89 -13.02
C PRO A 6 -2.34 9.33 -12.02
N LEU A 7 -2.75 9.20 -10.77
CA LEU A 7 -1.96 8.57 -9.71
C LEU A 7 -1.75 7.09 -10.08
N ARG A 8 -0.49 6.63 -10.09
CA ARG A 8 -0.18 5.21 -10.29
C ARG A 8 -0.81 4.38 -9.16
N ARG A 9 -1.49 3.31 -9.52
CA ARG A 9 -2.22 2.43 -8.59
C ARG A 9 -1.36 1.26 -8.13
N THR A 10 -0.66 0.59 -9.04
CA THR A 10 0.26 -0.51 -8.75
C THR A 10 1.45 -0.02 -7.93
N LYS A 11 1.76 -0.71 -6.86
CA LYS A 11 2.85 -0.38 -5.95
C LYS A 11 4.18 -0.95 -6.46
N ILE A 12 5.30 -0.39 -5.99
CA ILE A 12 6.63 -0.88 -6.34
C ILE A 12 7.39 -1.17 -5.05
N VAL A 13 7.83 -2.42 -4.94
CA VAL A 13 8.75 -2.87 -3.88
C VAL A 13 10.16 -2.89 -4.45
N ALA A 14 11.09 -2.15 -3.83
CA ALA A 14 12.50 -2.14 -4.23
C ALA A 14 13.37 -2.73 -3.12
N THR A 15 14.28 -3.65 -3.48
CA THR A 15 15.20 -4.24 -2.51
C THR A 15 16.40 -3.32 -2.28
N ILE A 16 16.70 -3.05 -1.02
CA ILE A 16 17.86 -2.26 -0.61
C ILE A 16 19.08 -3.16 -0.49
N GLY A 17 20.19 -2.69 -1.02
CA GLY A 17 21.48 -3.36 -0.99
C GLY A 17 22.62 -2.37 -1.28
N PRO A 18 23.84 -2.86 -1.57
CA PRO A 18 25.01 -2.02 -1.78
C PRO A 18 24.83 -0.88 -2.80
N ALA A 19 24.00 -1.11 -3.84
CA ALA A 19 23.76 -0.10 -4.88
C ALA A 19 22.83 1.04 -4.39
N THR A 20 22.04 0.84 -3.35
CA THR A 20 20.96 1.76 -2.93
C THR A 20 21.03 2.22 -1.46
N SER A 21 22.10 1.88 -0.75
CA SER A 21 22.32 2.28 0.66
C SER A 21 22.91 3.69 0.81
N LYS A 22 22.97 4.51 -0.27
CA LYS A 22 23.41 5.90 -0.23
C LYS A 22 22.20 6.84 -0.15
N PRO A 23 22.25 7.93 0.64
CA PRO A 23 21.12 8.85 0.83
C PRO A 23 20.52 9.39 -0.48
N ASP A 24 21.37 9.88 -1.40
CA ASP A 24 20.91 10.46 -2.65
C ASP A 24 20.23 9.42 -3.55
N VAL A 25 20.83 8.22 -3.67
CA VAL A 25 20.26 7.14 -4.47
C VAL A 25 18.93 6.65 -3.88
N LEU A 26 18.85 6.54 -2.56
CA LEU A 26 17.62 6.15 -1.87
C LEU A 26 16.51 7.19 -2.08
N ARG A 27 16.84 8.47 -1.97
CA ARG A 27 15.93 9.57 -2.28
C ARG A 27 15.39 9.48 -3.70
N ASP A 28 16.28 9.32 -4.68
CA ASP A 28 15.93 9.20 -6.10
C ASP A 28 15.08 7.94 -6.36
N LEU A 29 15.35 6.84 -5.66
CA LEU A 29 14.59 5.59 -5.76
C LEU A 29 13.12 5.79 -5.33
N ILE A 30 12.90 6.50 -4.21
CA ILE A 30 11.55 6.83 -3.72
C ILE A 30 10.86 7.78 -4.69
N LEU A 31 11.54 8.81 -5.16
CA LEU A 31 11.01 9.77 -6.14
C LEU A 31 10.70 9.12 -7.49
N ALA A 32 11.48 8.12 -7.91
CA ALA A 32 11.20 7.32 -9.11
C ALA A 32 9.95 6.44 -8.96
N GLY A 33 9.49 6.23 -7.72
CA GLY A 33 8.21 5.58 -7.45
C GLY A 33 8.23 4.34 -6.56
N ALA A 34 9.34 4.01 -5.90
CA ALA A 34 9.34 2.96 -4.89
C ALA A 34 8.45 3.36 -3.70
N THR A 35 7.51 2.50 -3.33
CA THR A 35 6.57 2.75 -2.24
C THR A 35 6.88 1.94 -0.98
N THR A 36 7.52 0.78 -1.16
CA THR A 36 7.96 -0.09 -0.07
C THR A 36 9.38 -0.56 -0.36
N LEU A 37 10.22 -0.57 0.68
CA LEU A 37 11.61 -0.94 0.59
C LEU A 37 11.84 -2.26 1.33
N ARG A 38 12.32 -3.27 0.58
CA ARG A 38 12.57 -4.62 1.10
C ARG A 38 14.00 -4.71 1.63
N LEU A 39 14.14 -5.24 2.84
CA LEU A 39 15.39 -5.61 3.47
C LEU A 39 15.50 -7.14 3.47
N ASN A 40 16.43 -7.68 2.69
CA ASN A 40 16.64 -9.13 2.58
C ASN A 40 17.60 -9.62 3.68
N PHE A 41 17.06 -10.29 4.69
CA PHE A 41 17.82 -10.81 5.83
C PHE A 41 18.62 -12.09 5.52
N SER A 42 18.61 -12.54 4.27
CA SER A 42 19.58 -13.56 3.80
C SER A 42 21.00 -12.99 3.67
N HIS A 43 21.15 -11.67 3.64
CA HIS A 43 22.41 -10.95 3.43
C HIS A 43 22.53 -9.76 4.40
N GLY A 44 23.77 -9.36 4.70
CA GLY A 44 24.04 -8.24 5.59
C GLY A 44 23.99 -8.64 7.08
N THR A 45 24.33 -7.68 7.92
CA THR A 45 24.30 -7.79 9.39
C THR A 45 23.14 -6.96 9.96
N HIS A 46 22.80 -7.18 11.24
CA HIS A 46 21.82 -6.34 11.94
C HIS A 46 22.21 -4.85 11.90
N ASP A 47 23.51 -4.53 12.02
CA ASP A 47 24.00 -3.15 11.92
C ASP A 47 23.77 -2.54 10.54
N ASP A 48 23.94 -3.32 9.45
CA ASP A 48 23.65 -2.88 8.10
C ASP A 48 22.16 -2.59 7.94
N HIS A 49 21.30 -3.49 8.41
CA HIS A 49 19.86 -3.32 8.36
C HIS A 49 19.40 -2.13 9.21
N GLN A 50 19.96 -1.93 10.38
CA GLN A 50 19.64 -0.78 11.24
C GLN A 50 19.99 0.54 10.56
N ARG A 51 21.18 0.64 9.94
CA ARG A 51 21.58 1.83 9.16
C ARG A 51 20.59 2.10 8.03
N ASN A 52 20.22 1.08 7.28
CA ASN A 52 19.26 1.21 6.18
C ASN A 52 17.88 1.63 6.68
N ILE A 53 17.36 1.04 7.77
CA ILE A 53 16.08 1.43 8.37
C ILE A 53 16.07 2.90 8.77
N ARG A 54 17.12 3.37 9.45
CA ARG A 54 17.25 4.78 9.84
C ARG A 54 17.27 5.69 8.61
N LEU A 55 18.05 5.34 7.61
CA LEU A 55 18.13 6.11 6.37
C LEU A 55 16.79 6.18 5.65
N ILE A 56 16.05 5.08 5.55
CA ILE A 56 14.71 5.03 4.94
C ILE A 56 13.75 5.94 5.71
N ARG A 57 13.73 5.86 7.03
CA ARG A 57 12.83 6.67 7.87
C ARG A 57 13.14 8.16 7.75
N GLN A 58 14.42 8.54 7.76
CA GLN A 58 14.86 9.92 7.57
C GLN A 58 14.46 10.43 6.19
N THR A 59 14.78 9.71 5.12
CA THR A 59 14.44 10.12 3.73
C THR A 59 12.92 10.22 3.54
N SER A 60 12.15 9.27 4.08
CA SER A 60 10.68 9.30 4.05
C SER A 60 10.12 10.56 4.74
N PHE A 61 10.70 10.95 5.87
CA PHE A 61 10.33 12.16 6.60
C PHE A 61 10.66 13.43 5.80
N GLU A 62 11.89 13.54 5.26
CA GLU A 62 12.34 14.69 4.46
C GLU A 62 11.49 14.89 3.19
N LEU A 63 11.05 13.80 2.57
CA LEU A 63 10.18 13.82 1.38
C LEU A 63 8.69 14.02 1.73
N ASN A 64 8.32 14.00 3.00
CA ASN A 64 6.92 13.97 3.45
C ASN A 64 6.11 12.87 2.72
N GLN A 65 6.71 11.70 2.52
CA GLN A 65 6.09 10.55 1.85
C GLN A 65 6.20 9.32 2.73
N PRO A 66 5.10 8.68 3.12
CA PRO A 66 5.13 7.40 3.80
C PRO A 66 5.78 6.34 2.91
N VAL A 67 6.75 5.61 3.47
CA VAL A 67 7.43 4.50 2.80
C VAL A 67 7.37 3.28 3.72
N GLY A 68 6.87 2.16 3.18
CA GLY A 68 6.83 0.89 3.90
C GLY A 68 8.21 0.23 3.98
N ILE A 69 8.49 -0.46 5.07
CA ILE A 69 9.68 -1.33 5.21
C ILE A 69 9.22 -2.77 5.35
N LEU A 70 9.66 -3.61 4.41
CA LEU A 70 9.42 -5.04 4.39
C LEU A 70 10.68 -5.77 4.84
N GLN A 71 10.63 -6.42 6.01
CA GLN A 71 11.62 -7.39 6.44
C GLN A 71 11.37 -8.73 5.77
N ASP A 72 12.31 -9.23 4.98
CA ASP A 72 12.19 -10.54 4.32
C ASP A 72 13.13 -11.54 5.00
N LEU A 73 12.56 -12.48 5.76
CA LEU A 73 13.28 -13.50 6.51
C LEU A 73 13.89 -14.54 5.56
N GLN A 74 15.06 -15.04 5.92
CA GLN A 74 15.81 -15.97 5.07
C GLN A 74 15.07 -17.29 4.85
N GLY A 75 14.47 -17.86 5.89
CA GLY A 75 13.92 -19.19 5.90
C GLY A 75 14.97 -20.30 5.84
N PRO A 76 14.53 -21.57 5.82
CA PRO A 76 15.40 -22.74 5.90
C PRO A 76 15.98 -23.11 4.52
N LYS A 77 16.76 -22.20 3.91
CA LYS A 77 17.38 -22.50 2.62
C LYS A 77 18.45 -23.59 2.77
N ILE A 78 18.22 -24.73 2.15
CA ILE A 78 19.18 -25.83 2.12
C ILE A 78 20.31 -25.47 1.14
N ARG A 79 21.58 -25.71 1.54
CA ARG A 79 22.75 -25.29 0.77
C ARG A 79 23.82 -26.36 0.75
N LEU A 80 24.60 -26.39 -0.33
CA LEU A 80 25.88 -27.11 -0.38
C LEU A 80 26.88 -26.46 0.60
N GLY A 81 27.83 -27.28 1.06
CA GLY A 81 28.98 -26.81 1.82
C GLY A 81 30.00 -26.04 0.96
N LYS A 82 31.19 -25.85 1.53
CA LYS A 82 32.31 -25.22 0.83
C LYS A 82 33.18 -26.26 0.17
N PHE A 83 33.55 -26.03 -1.09
CA PHE A 83 34.50 -26.82 -1.83
C PHE A 83 35.94 -26.41 -1.50
N GLU A 84 36.87 -27.38 -1.42
CA GLU A 84 38.29 -27.12 -1.19
C GLU A 84 38.88 -26.18 -2.25
N THR A 85 38.46 -26.33 -3.50
CA THR A 85 38.90 -25.53 -4.66
C THR A 85 38.03 -24.29 -4.90
N GLY A 86 37.04 -24.02 -4.04
CA GLY A 86 36.07 -22.96 -4.22
C GLY A 86 34.95 -23.25 -5.22
N SER A 87 35.21 -24.09 -6.21
CA SER A 87 34.21 -24.56 -7.18
C SER A 87 34.68 -25.88 -7.83
N ILE A 88 33.71 -26.64 -8.33
CA ILE A 88 33.93 -27.89 -9.12
C ILE A 88 33.14 -27.80 -10.42
N LYS A 89 33.49 -28.64 -11.38
CA LYS A 89 32.75 -28.82 -12.63
C LYS A 89 32.32 -30.25 -12.77
N LEU A 90 31.02 -30.49 -12.91
CA LEU A 90 30.44 -31.81 -13.17
C LEU A 90 30.00 -31.90 -14.62
N ALA A 91 30.23 -33.05 -15.24
CA ALA A 91 29.71 -33.40 -16.56
C ALA A 91 28.44 -34.26 -16.42
N ASP A 92 27.65 -34.31 -17.49
CA ASP A 92 26.51 -35.23 -17.57
C ASP A 92 27.00 -36.68 -17.39
N GLY A 93 26.32 -37.45 -16.53
CA GLY A 93 26.67 -38.80 -16.20
C GLY A 93 27.69 -38.96 -15.06
N ASP A 94 28.28 -37.90 -14.54
CA ASP A 94 29.21 -37.99 -13.41
C ASP A 94 28.50 -38.45 -12.13
N PRO A 95 29.11 -39.37 -11.36
CA PRO A 95 28.63 -39.72 -10.03
C PRO A 95 28.96 -38.57 -9.06
N PHE A 96 28.05 -38.30 -8.12
CA PHE A 96 28.29 -37.29 -7.07
C PHE A 96 27.57 -37.69 -5.80
N THR A 97 28.21 -37.48 -4.64
CA THR A 97 27.64 -37.81 -3.35
C THR A 97 27.26 -36.56 -2.58
N LEU A 98 26.03 -36.49 -2.06
CA LEU A 98 25.61 -35.50 -1.08
C LEU A 98 25.58 -36.13 0.30
N THR A 99 26.20 -35.48 1.29
CA THR A 99 26.29 -35.98 2.67
C THR A 99 25.83 -34.96 3.69
N SER A 100 25.17 -35.44 4.77
CA SER A 100 24.83 -34.62 5.93
C SER A 100 26.04 -34.36 6.84
N ARG A 101 27.15 -35.06 6.63
CA ARG A 101 28.41 -34.83 7.38
C ARG A 101 29.02 -33.48 6.97
N GLN A 102 29.49 -32.71 7.93
CA GLN A 102 30.18 -31.45 7.66
C GLN A 102 31.63 -31.71 7.25
N ILE A 103 31.86 -31.81 5.94
CA ILE A 103 33.17 -32.03 5.33
C ILE A 103 33.44 -31.00 4.23
N PRO A 104 34.71 -30.69 3.93
CA PRO A 104 35.03 -29.92 2.72
C PRO A 104 34.59 -30.70 1.47
N GLY A 105 33.98 -30.00 0.52
CA GLY A 105 33.53 -30.59 -0.73
C GLY A 105 34.70 -30.85 -1.70
N THR A 106 34.62 -31.96 -2.45
CA THR A 106 35.56 -32.34 -3.49
C THR A 106 34.84 -32.48 -4.83
N GLN A 107 35.53 -33.01 -5.86
CA GLN A 107 34.93 -33.34 -7.15
C GLN A 107 33.88 -34.47 -7.07
N GLU A 108 33.88 -35.28 -5.98
CA GLU A 108 33.05 -36.47 -5.83
C GLU A 108 31.99 -36.38 -4.75
N ILE A 109 32.15 -35.46 -3.77
CA ILE A 109 31.26 -35.36 -2.60
C ILE A 109 31.15 -33.90 -2.10
N SER A 110 29.97 -33.53 -1.64
CA SER A 110 29.76 -32.27 -0.91
C SER A 110 28.86 -32.43 0.31
N SER A 111 29.17 -31.69 1.37
CA SER A 111 28.27 -31.58 2.49
C SER A 111 27.02 -30.78 2.10
N ILE A 112 25.93 -31.01 2.84
CA ILE A 112 24.68 -30.28 2.73
C ILE A 112 24.20 -29.82 4.12
N THR A 113 23.53 -28.67 4.22
CA THR A 113 23.06 -28.09 5.48
C THR A 113 21.83 -28.79 6.08
N TYR A 114 21.38 -29.89 5.51
CA TYR A 114 20.18 -30.62 5.91
C TYR A 114 20.52 -32.00 6.50
N GLU A 115 20.41 -32.10 7.83
CA GLU A 115 20.81 -33.32 8.57
C GLU A 115 19.92 -34.54 8.25
N PRO A 116 18.57 -34.46 8.18
CA PRO A 116 17.72 -35.63 7.86
C PRO A 116 17.80 -36.14 6.43
N LEU A 117 18.69 -35.60 5.59
CA LEU A 117 18.81 -35.81 4.15
C LEU A 117 18.51 -37.26 3.70
N ALA A 118 19.30 -38.22 4.19
CA ALA A 118 19.20 -39.62 3.76
C ALA A 118 18.03 -40.39 4.39
N ARG A 119 17.24 -39.77 5.26
CA ARG A 119 16.03 -40.37 5.84
C ARG A 119 14.78 -39.95 5.11
N GLU A 120 14.80 -38.76 4.47
CA GLU A 120 13.62 -38.16 3.88
C GLU A 120 13.64 -38.09 2.36
N VAL A 121 14.83 -38.11 1.74
CA VAL A 121 14.97 -38.09 0.28
C VAL A 121 15.00 -39.49 -0.25
N PRO A 122 14.02 -39.95 -1.06
CA PRO A 122 13.95 -41.31 -1.57
C PRO A 122 14.86 -41.52 -2.78
N GLU A 123 15.17 -42.79 -3.08
CA GLU A 123 15.79 -43.20 -4.35
C GLU A 123 14.88 -42.77 -5.52
N GLY A 124 15.50 -42.37 -6.63
CA GLY A 124 14.82 -41.84 -7.80
C GLY A 124 14.42 -40.37 -7.71
N ALA A 125 14.60 -39.68 -6.54
CA ALA A 125 14.32 -38.27 -6.41
C ALA A 125 15.22 -37.40 -7.31
N THR A 126 14.68 -36.34 -7.85
CA THR A 126 15.43 -35.27 -8.55
C THR A 126 15.97 -34.26 -7.54
N ILE A 127 17.22 -33.87 -7.71
CA ILE A 127 17.87 -32.83 -6.92
C ILE A 127 18.32 -31.73 -7.88
N LEU A 128 17.90 -30.48 -7.56
CA LEU A 128 18.29 -29.30 -8.33
C LEU A 128 19.27 -28.45 -7.53
N LEU A 129 20.39 -28.10 -8.14
CA LEU A 129 21.47 -27.34 -7.55
C LEU A 129 21.66 -26.02 -8.31
N ASP A 130 22.05 -24.94 -7.61
CA ASP A 130 22.27 -23.60 -8.18
C ASP A 130 21.07 -23.10 -9.00
N ASP A 131 19.90 -23.09 -8.37
CA ASP A 131 18.62 -22.68 -8.96
C ASP A 131 18.26 -23.47 -10.24
N GLY A 132 18.54 -24.78 -10.23
CA GLY A 132 18.21 -25.70 -11.32
C GLY A 132 19.23 -25.76 -12.47
N ARG A 133 20.38 -25.07 -12.35
CA ARG A 133 21.44 -25.12 -13.38
C ARG A 133 22.17 -26.45 -13.45
N VAL A 134 22.19 -27.20 -12.36
CA VAL A 134 22.71 -28.57 -12.29
C VAL A 134 21.60 -29.45 -11.76
N GLU A 135 21.37 -30.57 -12.47
CA GLU A 135 20.37 -31.57 -12.09
C GLU A 135 21.02 -32.89 -11.78
N MET A 136 20.58 -33.53 -10.70
CA MET A 136 21.01 -34.83 -10.27
C MET A 136 19.81 -35.74 -9.99
N ARG A 137 20.02 -37.04 -10.11
CA ARG A 137 19.06 -38.07 -9.71
C ARG A 137 19.66 -38.95 -8.65
N VAL A 138 18.91 -39.21 -7.59
CA VAL A 138 19.35 -40.14 -6.52
C VAL A 138 19.29 -41.56 -7.03
N GLU A 139 20.45 -42.26 -7.06
CA GLU A 139 20.54 -43.66 -7.46
C GLU A 139 20.43 -44.58 -6.24
N LYS A 140 21.00 -44.18 -5.10
CA LYS A 140 21.00 -44.96 -3.87
C LYS A 140 21.04 -44.07 -2.65
N VAL A 141 20.39 -44.51 -1.58
CA VAL A 141 20.35 -43.82 -0.28
C VAL A 141 21.05 -44.70 0.77
N ASP A 142 21.92 -44.08 1.57
CA ASP A 142 22.53 -44.72 2.75
C ASP A 142 22.17 -43.94 4.01
N PRO A 143 21.09 -44.31 4.73
CA PRO A 143 20.68 -43.61 5.96
C PRO A 143 21.69 -43.73 7.09
N ALA A 144 22.51 -44.79 7.14
CA ALA A 144 23.51 -45.02 8.17
C ALA A 144 24.72 -44.08 8.01
N ALA A 145 25.15 -43.85 6.77
CA ALA A 145 26.22 -42.91 6.44
C ALA A 145 25.71 -41.45 6.34
N GLY A 146 24.39 -41.21 6.22
CA GLY A 146 23.80 -39.91 5.95
C GLY A 146 24.10 -39.44 4.52
N GLU A 147 24.11 -40.35 3.55
CA GLU A 147 24.56 -40.07 2.17
C GLU A 147 23.52 -40.39 1.12
N LEU A 148 23.49 -39.54 0.06
CA LEU A 148 22.80 -39.79 -1.19
C LEU A 148 23.83 -39.95 -2.30
N TYR A 149 23.81 -41.10 -2.96
CA TYR A 149 24.60 -41.34 -4.15
C TYR A 149 23.80 -40.95 -5.38
N CYS A 150 24.29 -39.93 -6.08
CA CYS A 150 23.56 -39.30 -7.18
C CYS A 150 24.28 -39.46 -8.51
N ARG A 151 23.51 -39.43 -9.60
CA ARG A 151 23.98 -39.29 -10.98
C ARG A 151 23.64 -37.91 -11.49
N THR A 152 24.63 -37.21 -12.05
CA THR A 152 24.43 -35.93 -12.70
C THR A 152 23.65 -36.12 -14.00
N VAL A 153 22.48 -35.49 -14.11
CA VAL A 153 21.65 -35.52 -15.32
C VAL A 153 22.03 -34.33 -16.22
N VAL A 154 22.12 -33.14 -15.64
CA VAL A 154 22.62 -31.93 -16.30
C VAL A 154 23.80 -31.40 -15.51
N GLY A 155 24.96 -31.38 -16.16
CA GLY A 155 26.23 -30.95 -15.58
C GLY A 155 26.37 -29.43 -15.56
N GLY A 156 27.36 -28.96 -14.81
CA GLY A 156 27.63 -27.51 -14.70
C GLY A 156 28.72 -27.21 -13.68
N VAL A 157 28.92 -25.92 -13.39
CA VAL A 157 29.86 -25.46 -12.38
C VAL A 157 29.12 -25.23 -11.06
N LEU A 158 29.54 -25.91 -10.00
CA LEU A 158 29.06 -25.72 -8.65
C LEU A 158 30.10 -24.98 -7.82
N SER A 159 29.68 -23.93 -7.14
CA SER A 159 30.50 -23.17 -6.20
C SER A 159 29.96 -23.25 -4.76
N ASN A 160 30.68 -22.65 -3.82
CA ASN A 160 30.36 -22.68 -2.39
C ASN A 160 28.94 -22.19 -2.10
N ASN A 161 28.27 -22.84 -1.14
CA ASN A 161 27.01 -22.43 -0.54
C ASN A 161 25.83 -22.29 -1.53
N LYS A 162 25.87 -22.99 -2.67
CA LYS A 162 24.77 -22.99 -3.65
C LYS A 162 23.52 -23.64 -3.08
N GLY A 163 22.34 -23.13 -3.49
CA GLY A 163 21.04 -23.67 -3.10
C GLY A 163 20.84 -25.10 -3.58
N VAL A 164 20.11 -25.88 -2.77
CA VAL A 164 19.71 -27.25 -3.08
C VAL A 164 18.21 -27.36 -2.91
N ASN A 165 17.52 -27.85 -3.95
CA ASN A 165 16.09 -28.06 -3.98
C ASN A 165 15.78 -29.53 -4.27
N PHE A 166 14.67 -29.99 -3.71
CA PHE A 166 14.18 -31.38 -3.84
C PHE A 166 12.73 -31.34 -4.35
N PRO A 167 12.50 -31.11 -5.65
CA PRO A 167 11.14 -30.99 -6.20
C PRO A 167 10.30 -32.25 -5.90
N GLY A 168 9.08 -32.02 -5.39
CA GLY A 168 8.15 -33.12 -5.07
C GLY A 168 8.52 -33.99 -3.85
N VAL A 169 9.53 -33.59 -3.06
CA VAL A 169 9.91 -34.30 -1.83
C VAL A 169 9.46 -33.49 -0.60
N TYR A 170 8.69 -34.13 0.28
CA TYR A 170 8.28 -33.53 1.56
C TYR A 170 9.43 -33.61 2.57
N LEU A 171 9.92 -32.46 3.01
CA LEU A 171 10.99 -32.36 3.99
C LEU A 171 10.46 -31.81 5.32
N SER A 172 10.93 -32.34 6.45
CA SER A 172 10.51 -31.93 7.81
C SER A 172 11.18 -30.65 8.31
N VAL A 173 11.54 -29.73 7.40
CA VAL A 173 12.19 -28.46 7.73
C VAL A 173 11.18 -27.47 8.28
N LYS A 174 11.45 -26.82 9.41
CA LYS A 174 10.62 -25.75 9.95
C LYS A 174 10.76 -24.48 9.10
N ALA A 175 9.65 -23.77 8.85
CA ALA A 175 9.69 -22.53 8.09
C ALA A 175 10.51 -21.43 8.82
N LEU A 176 10.47 -21.39 10.16
CA LEU A 176 11.26 -20.47 10.98
C LEU A 176 12.49 -21.16 11.57
N THR A 177 13.67 -20.71 11.16
CA THR A 177 14.94 -21.09 11.77
C THR A 177 15.22 -20.27 13.02
N ASP A 178 16.22 -20.67 13.84
CA ASP A 178 16.66 -19.88 15.01
C ASP A 178 17.20 -18.50 14.58
N LYS A 179 17.86 -18.44 13.41
CA LYS A 179 18.26 -17.16 12.83
C LYS A 179 17.04 -16.29 12.50
N ASP A 180 16.02 -16.84 11.87
CA ASP A 180 14.81 -16.10 11.51
C ASP A 180 14.08 -15.57 12.75
N ARG A 181 14.06 -16.33 13.85
CA ARG A 181 13.51 -15.86 15.14
C ARG A 181 14.29 -14.67 15.69
N THR A 182 15.63 -14.73 15.63
CA THR A 182 16.51 -13.64 16.07
C THR A 182 16.33 -12.41 15.18
N ASP A 183 16.28 -12.61 13.86
CA ASP A 183 16.08 -11.55 12.88
C ASP A 183 14.69 -10.91 13.01
N LEU A 184 13.64 -11.73 13.23
CA LEU A 184 12.28 -11.25 13.47
C LEU A 184 12.22 -10.30 14.66
N MET A 185 12.77 -10.71 15.82
CA MET A 185 12.78 -9.88 17.02
C MET A 185 13.52 -8.56 16.78
N PHE A 186 14.67 -8.61 16.10
CA PHE A 186 15.39 -7.40 15.71
C PHE A 186 14.53 -6.49 14.83
N GLY A 187 13.86 -7.01 13.79
CA GLY A 187 13.01 -6.23 12.90
C GLY A 187 11.82 -5.58 13.62
N LEU A 188 11.17 -6.33 14.51
CA LEU A 188 10.07 -5.83 15.36
C LEU A 188 10.52 -4.66 16.24
N ASP A 189 11.73 -4.74 16.84
CA ASP A 189 12.30 -3.67 17.67
C ASP A 189 12.70 -2.44 16.85
N GLN A 190 13.16 -2.64 15.61
CA GLN A 190 13.47 -1.54 14.67
C GLN A 190 12.21 -0.93 14.03
N GLY A 191 11.03 -1.48 14.26
CA GLY A 191 9.75 -0.95 13.77
C GLY A 191 9.56 -1.12 12.26
N VAL A 192 9.81 -2.32 11.74
CA VAL A 192 9.43 -2.70 10.37
C VAL A 192 7.91 -2.69 10.20
N ASP A 193 7.41 -2.45 9.00
CA ASP A 193 5.97 -2.32 8.74
C ASP A 193 5.34 -3.64 8.28
N TRP A 194 6.15 -4.53 7.68
CA TRP A 194 5.76 -5.85 7.17
C TRP A 194 6.87 -6.86 7.42
N VAL A 195 6.50 -8.12 7.63
CA VAL A 195 7.43 -9.25 7.69
C VAL A 195 7.05 -10.26 6.62
N ALA A 196 8.00 -10.70 5.79
CA ALA A 196 7.79 -11.78 4.84
C ALA A 196 8.40 -13.08 5.38
N LEU A 197 7.59 -14.15 5.39
CA LEU A 197 7.95 -15.49 5.80
C LEU A 197 8.26 -16.34 4.57
N SER A 198 9.51 -16.78 4.44
CA SER A 198 9.97 -17.61 3.34
C SER A 198 9.63 -19.09 3.56
N PHE A 199 9.48 -19.83 2.47
CA PHE A 199 9.30 -21.29 2.44
C PHE A 199 8.10 -21.79 3.26
N VAL A 200 6.99 -21.06 3.27
CA VAL A 200 5.73 -21.49 3.89
C VAL A 200 5.23 -22.74 3.17
N ARG A 201 4.75 -23.73 3.93
CA ARG A 201 4.22 -25.01 3.42
C ARG A 201 2.80 -25.27 3.85
N ASN A 202 2.44 -24.85 5.05
CA ASN A 202 1.16 -25.16 5.69
C ASN A 202 0.66 -23.99 6.55
N PRO A 203 -0.63 -24.02 6.96
CA PRO A 203 -1.22 -22.99 7.80
C PRO A 203 -0.53 -22.81 9.16
N GLN A 204 0.06 -23.87 9.73
CA GLN A 204 0.71 -23.81 11.03
C GLN A 204 1.96 -22.92 11.01
N ASP A 205 2.69 -22.86 9.88
CA ASP A 205 3.84 -21.97 9.71
C ASP A 205 3.42 -20.49 9.88
N VAL A 206 2.23 -20.13 9.37
CA VAL A 206 1.68 -18.76 9.49
C VAL A 206 1.25 -18.46 10.93
N LEU A 207 0.62 -19.42 11.59
CA LEU A 207 0.20 -19.25 12.98
C LEU A 207 1.40 -19.08 13.91
N GLU A 208 2.48 -19.85 13.70
CA GLU A 208 3.69 -19.79 14.51
C GLU A 208 4.33 -18.40 14.48
N ILE A 209 4.52 -17.79 13.32
CA ILE A 209 5.11 -16.44 13.22
C ILE A 209 4.18 -15.38 13.82
N LYS A 210 2.87 -15.48 13.61
CA LYS A 210 1.90 -14.54 14.19
C LYS A 210 1.87 -14.63 15.72
N GLU A 211 2.00 -15.83 16.28
CA GLU A 211 2.11 -16.02 17.73
C GLU A 211 3.39 -15.38 18.29
N LEU A 212 4.52 -15.53 17.61
CA LEU A 212 5.79 -14.90 18.02
C LEU A 212 5.68 -13.36 17.99
N ILE A 213 5.09 -12.78 16.96
CA ILE A 213 4.87 -11.33 16.85
C ILE A 213 3.96 -10.85 17.98
N SER A 214 2.87 -11.55 18.24
CA SER A 214 1.92 -11.24 19.31
C SER A 214 2.56 -11.36 20.70
N SER A 215 3.35 -12.41 20.93
CA SER A 215 4.08 -12.63 22.19
C SER A 215 5.12 -11.54 22.47
N ALA A 216 5.66 -10.91 21.42
CA ALA A 216 6.51 -9.72 21.53
C ALA A 216 5.74 -8.42 21.81
N GLY A 217 4.40 -8.48 21.98
CA GLY A 217 3.54 -7.31 22.18
C GLY A 217 3.42 -6.40 20.94
N LYS A 218 3.66 -6.95 19.74
CA LYS A 218 3.62 -6.22 18.47
C LYS A 218 2.46 -6.70 17.60
N SER A 219 2.10 -5.87 16.61
CA SER A 219 1.07 -6.18 15.61
C SER A 219 1.59 -5.79 14.22
N VAL A 220 2.56 -6.56 13.72
CA VAL A 220 3.14 -6.37 12.39
C VAL A 220 2.53 -7.43 11.46
N PRO A 221 1.96 -7.03 10.31
CA PRO A 221 1.34 -7.96 9.38
C PRO A 221 2.38 -8.84 8.65
N VAL A 222 1.95 -10.07 8.32
CA VAL A 222 2.79 -11.12 7.75
C VAL A 222 2.42 -11.35 6.27
N ILE A 223 3.44 -11.30 5.40
CA ILE A 223 3.38 -11.72 4.01
C ILE A 223 3.94 -13.13 3.91
N VAL A 224 3.15 -14.06 3.37
CA VAL A 224 3.64 -15.41 3.10
C VAL A 224 4.25 -15.47 1.71
N LYS A 225 5.39 -16.15 1.57
CA LYS A 225 6.02 -16.38 0.27
C LYS A 225 5.68 -17.79 -0.20
N ILE A 226 5.02 -17.85 -1.35
CA ILE A 226 4.65 -19.12 -1.97
C ILE A 226 5.80 -19.52 -2.89
N GLU A 227 6.58 -20.51 -2.43
CA GLU A 227 7.83 -20.98 -3.01
C GLU A 227 7.88 -22.50 -3.14
N LYS A 228 6.96 -23.22 -2.50
CA LYS A 228 6.94 -24.67 -2.37
C LYS A 228 5.65 -25.27 -2.91
N HIS A 229 5.74 -26.49 -3.45
CA HIS A 229 4.57 -27.20 -3.98
C HIS A 229 3.52 -27.48 -2.87
N GLU A 230 3.96 -27.80 -1.64
CA GLU A 230 3.06 -28.06 -0.51
C GLU A 230 2.15 -26.85 -0.20
N ALA A 231 2.68 -25.64 -0.37
CA ALA A 231 1.90 -24.43 -0.16
C ALA A 231 0.78 -24.26 -1.20
N ILE A 232 0.96 -24.81 -2.41
CA ILE A 232 -0.08 -24.75 -3.45
C ILE A 232 -1.27 -25.63 -3.12
N GLU A 233 -1.03 -26.80 -2.51
CA GLU A 233 -2.09 -27.72 -2.09
C GLU A 233 -2.98 -27.13 -1.00
N GLN A 234 -2.41 -26.30 -0.11
CA GLN A 234 -3.09 -25.67 1.04
C GLN A 234 -3.25 -24.15 0.84
N MET A 235 -3.21 -23.68 -0.40
CA MET A 235 -3.13 -22.26 -0.75
C MET A 235 -4.25 -21.41 -0.10
N GLU A 236 -5.50 -21.84 -0.20
CA GLU A 236 -6.64 -21.06 0.34
C GLU A 236 -6.58 -20.92 1.87
N GLU A 237 -6.20 -22.00 2.56
CA GLU A 237 -6.08 -21.99 4.01
C GLU A 237 -4.91 -21.11 4.48
N ILE A 238 -3.74 -21.24 3.84
CA ILE A 238 -2.56 -20.40 4.11
C ILE A 238 -2.90 -18.92 3.88
N LEU A 239 -3.51 -18.56 2.75
CA LEU A 239 -3.81 -17.18 2.42
C LEU A 239 -4.89 -16.59 3.33
N SER A 240 -5.87 -17.37 3.80
CA SER A 240 -6.91 -16.92 4.74
C SER A 240 -6.35 -16.49 6.11
N LEU A 241 -5.21 -17.06 6.50
CA LEU A 241 -4.51 -16.73 7.74
C LEU A 241 -3.46 -15.62 7.56
N SER A 242 -3.16 -15.23 6.32
CA SER A 242 -2.09 -14.29 5.99
C SER A 242 -2.61 -12.86 5.87
N ASP A 243 -1.71 -11.87 6.02
CA ASP A 243 -2.03 -10.46 5.83
C ASP A 243 -1.60 -9.96 4.45
N GLY A 244 -0.85 -10.76 3.70
CA GLY A 244 -0.43 -10.53 2.32
C GLY A 244 0.27 -11.76 1.75
N VAL A 245 0.51 -11.77 0.44
CA VAL A 245 1.20 -12.87 -0.25
C VAL A 245 2.25 -12.35 -1.22
N MET A 246 3.36 -13.09 -1.36
CA MET A 246 4.38 -12.87 -2.38
C MET A 246 4.47 -14.09 -3.28
N VAL A 247 4.27 -13.89 -4.57
CA VAL A 247 4.50 -14.89 -5.62
C VAL A 247 5.98 -14.85 -5.96
N ALA A 248 6.77 -15.75 -5.37
CA ALA A 248 8.22 -15.81 -5.51
C ALA A 248 8.58 -16.75 -6.68
N ARG A 249 8.42 -16.24 -7.92
CA ARG A 249 8.47 -17.03 -9.15
C ARG A 249 9.80 -17.76 -9.38
N GLY A 250 10.91 -17.17 -8.90
CA GLY A 250 12.23 -17.78 -9.02
C GLY A 250 12.36 -19.10 -8.27
N ASP A 251 12.02 -19.11 -6.98
CA ASP A 251 12.05 -20.31 -6.16
C ASP A 251 10.94 -21.30 -6.55
N LEU A 252 9.75 -20.78 -6.88
CA LEU A 252 8.61 -21.60 -7.31
C LEU A 252 8.90 -22.35 -8.64
N GLY A 253 9.60 -21.71 -9.59
CA GLY A 253 9.98 -22.31 -10.87
C GLY A 253 11.11 -23.34 -10.78
N VAL A 254 11.77 -23.45 -9.61
CA VAL A 254 12.70 -24.54 -9.31
C VAL A 254 11.96 -25.75 -8.69
N GLU A 255 10.84 -25.51 -8.02
CA GLU A 255 10.05 -26.56 -7.34
C GLU A 255 8.98 -27.18 -8.25
N LEU A 256 8.55 -26.48 -9.29
CA LEU A 256 7.48 -26.88 -10.21
C LEU A 256 7.92 -26.72 -11.66
N PRO A 257 7.24 -27.39 -12.61
CA PRO A 257 7.44 -27.15 -14.04
C PRO A 257 7.27 -25.66 -14.38
N ALA A 258 8.19 -25.09 -15.15
CA ALA A 258 8.23 -23.67 -15.44
C ALA A 258 6.93 -23.16 -16.11
N GLU A 259 6.28 -24.02 -16.91
CA GLU A 259 5.01 -23.74 -17.59
C GLU A 259 3.82 -23.61 -16.64
N ASP A 260 3.90 -24.15 -15.41
CA ASP A 260 2.84 -24.04 -14.40
C ASP A 260 2.89 -22.72 -13.63
N VAL A 261 4.06 -22.08 -13.54
CA VAL A 261 4.27 -20.84 -12.76
C VAL A 261 3.33 -19.70 -13.17
N PRO A 262 3.11 -19.39 -14.47
CA PRO A 262 2.17 -18.33 -14.86
C PRO A 262 0.71 -18.63 -14.47
N ILE A 263 0.29 -19.89 -14.49
CA ILE A 263 -1.06 -20.32 -14.10
C ILE A 263 -1.24 -20.13 -12.59
N LEU A 264 -0.25 -20.54 -11.82
CA LEU A 264 -0.24 -20.39 -10.36
C LEU A 264 -0.18 -18.94 -9.92
N GLN A 265 0.60 -18.09 -10.62
CA GLN A 265 0.59 -16.64 -10.40
C GLN A 265 -0.82 -16.08 -10.49
N LYS A 266 -1.55 -16.39 -11.57
CA LYS A 266 -2.93 -15.91 -11.76
C LYS A 266 -3.87 -16.41 -10.65
N ARG A 267 -3.78 -17.69 -10.28
CA ARG A 267 -4.59 -18.27 -9.20
C ARG A 267 -4.32 -17.59 -7.86
N LEU A 268 -3.04 -17.38 -7.52
CA LEU A 268 -2.62 -16.69 -6.29
C LEU A 268 -3.13 -15.24 -6.25
N ILE A 269 -2.98 -14.50 -7.35
CA ILE A 269 -3.46 -13.12 -7.45
C ILE A 269 -4.99 -13.06 -7.28
N VAL A 270 -5.74 -13.90 -7.97
CA VAL A 270 -7.22 -13.94 -7.86
C VAL A 270 -7.65 -14.29 -6.44
N THR A 271 -7.02 -15.28 -5.81
CA THR A 271 -7.34 -15.68 -4.43
C THR A 271 -7.03 -14.58 -3.44
N ALA A 272 -5.85 -13.93 -3.55
CA ALA A 272 -5.46 -12.82 -2.69
C ALA A 272 -6.43 -11.62 -2.83
N ASN A 273 -6.80 -11.27 -4.04
CA ASN A 273 -7.75 -10.19 -4.32
C ASN A 273 -9.12 -10.50 -3.73
N ARG A 274 -9.61 -11.74 -3.86
CA ARG A 274 -10.87 -12.20 -3.24
C ARG A 274 -10.84 -12.03 -1.71
N LEU A 275 -9.73 -12.41 -1.08
CA LEU A 275 -9.53 -12.28 0.37
C LEU A 275 -9.27 -10.83 0.82
N GLY A 276 -8.93 -9.93 -0.08
CA GLY A 276 -8.60 -8.53 0.21
C GLY A 276 -7.24 -8.35 0.88
N ILE A 277 -6.30 -9.26 0.64
CA ILE A 277 -4.91 -9.17 1.08
C ILE A 277 -4.01 -8.74 -0.09
N PRO A 278 -3.01 -7.86 0.13
CA PRO A 278 -2.13 -7.41 -0.96
C PRO A 278 -1.27 -8.55 -1.48
N VAL A 279 -1.09 -8.57 -2.81
CA VAL A 279 -0.23 -9.53 -3.50
C VAL A 279 0.95 -8.84 -4.17
N ILE A 280 2.15 -9.38 -3.97
CA ILE A 280 3.39 -8.93 -4.58
C ILE A 280 3.83 -9.96 -5.62
N THR A 281 3.96 -9.56 -6.89
CA THR A 281 4.61 -10.38 -7.91
C THR A 281 6.11 -10.08 -7.91
N ALA A 282 6.92 -11.12 -7.67
CA ALA A 282 8.33 -10.99 -7.36
C ALA A 282 9.23 -11.83 -8.28
N THR A 283 10.50 -11.45 -8.31
CA THR A 283 11.64 -12.08 -8.98
C THR A 283 11.62 -12.02 -10.51
N GLN A 284 12.78 -11.79 -11.10
CA GLN A 284 13.03 -11.78 -12.55
C GLN A 284 12.10 -10.82 -13.34
N MET A 285 11.72 -9.68 -12.75
CA MET A 285 10.81 -8.72 -13.40
C MET A 285 11.51 -7.89 -14.48
N LEU A 286 12.68 -7.30 -14.15
CA LEU A 286 13.52 -6.52 -15.05
C LEU A 286 15.00 -6.94 -14.89
N ASP A 287 15.28 -8.24 -14.82
CA ASP A 287 16.58 -8.81 -14.45
C ASP A 287 17.72 -8.31 -15.35
N SER A 288 17.48 -8.12 -16.63
CA SER A 288 18.47 -7.55 -17.56
C SER A 288 18.95 -6.15 -17.11
N MET A 289 18.13 -5.40 -16.35
CA MET A 289 18.50 -4.07 -15.87
C MET A 289 19.49 -4.09 -14.68
N VAL A 290 19.88 -5.26 -14.19
CA VAL A 290 21.05 -5.39 -13.30
C VAL A 290 22.30 -4.83 -13.98
N SER A 291 22.50 -5.12 -15.27
CA SER A 291 23.67 -4.72 -16.05
C SER A 291 23.36 -3.84 -17.27
N SER A 292 22.10 -3.75 -17.69
CA SER A 292 21.65 -2.98 -18.85
C SER A 292 20.80 -1.78 -18.42
N PRO A 293 20.96 -0.60 -19.06
CA PRO A 293 20.13 0.57 -18.77
C PRO A 293 18.69 0.46 -19.32
N ARG A 294 18.34 -0.63 -20.01
CA ARG A 294 17.04 -0.87 -20.63
C ARG A 294 16.64 -2.33 -20.42
N ALA A 295 15.36 -2.52 -20.08
CA ALA A 295 14.75 -3.83 -20.01
C ALA A 295 14.53 -4.43 -21.42
N THR A 296 14.45 -5.75 -21.48
CA THR A 296 14.04 -6.47 -22.68
C THR A 296 12.53 -6.32 -22.93
N ARG A 297 12.08 -6.60 -24.15
CA ARG A 297 10.64 -6.59 -24.48
C ARG A 297 9.87 -7.67 -23.72
N ALA A 298 10.49 -8.82 -23.47
CA ALA A 298 9.87 -9.91 -22.71
C ALA A 298 9.61 -9.50 -21.26
N GLU A 299 10.57 -8.85 -20.60
CA GLU A 299 10.45 -8.35 -19.24
C GLU A 299 9.38 -7.25 -19.11
N ILE A 300 9.33 -6.31 -20.08
CA ILE A 300 8.26 -5.29 -20.12
C ILE A 300 6.89 -5.96 -20.24
N SER A 301 6.76 -6.99 -21.08
CA SER A 301 5.53 -7.76 -21.24
C SER A 301 5.17 -8.53 -19.97
N ASP A 302 6.15 -9.07 -19.26
CA ASP A 302 5.96 -9.80 -18.00
C ASP A 302 5.42 -8.88 -16.89
N VAL A 303 6.05 -7.71 -16.69
CA VAL A 303 5.55 -6.69 -15.75
C VAL A 303 4.13 -6.26 -16.11
N ALA A 304 3.86 -6.01 -17.40
CA ALA A 304 2.54 -5.63 -17.87
C ALA A 304 1.49 -6.71 -17.57
N ASN A 305 1.80 -7.99 -17.82
CA ASN A 305 0.92 -9.12 -17.52
C ASN A 305 0.65 -9.27 -16.03
N ALA A 306 1.65 -9.13 -15.16
CA ALA A 306 1.45 -9.18 -13.71
C ALA A 306 0.46 -8.09 -13.24
N ILE A 307 0.53 -6.88 -13.83
CA ILE A 307 -0.39 -5.78 -13.53
C ILE A 307 -1.80 -6.08 -14.04
N LEU A 308 -1.93 -6.61 -15.27
CA LEU A 308 -3.20 -7.03 -15.86
C LEU A 308 -3.84 -8.19 -15.11
N ASP A 309 -3.03 -9.08 -14.53
CA ASP A 309 -3.49 -10.17 -13.66
C ASP A 309 -4.10 -9.65 -12.34
N GLY A 310 -3.85 -8.38 -11.98
CA GLY A 310 -4.41 -7.74 -10.80
C GLY A 310 -3.49 -7.71 -9.57
N THR A 311 -2.17 -7.80 -9.74
CA THR A 311 -1.22 -7.68 -8.62
C THR A 311 -1.32 -6.31 -7.94
N ASP A 312 -1.14 -6.25 -6.61
CA ASP A 312 -1.08 -4.99 -5.87
C ASP A 312 0.28 -4.30 -6.05
N ALA A 313 1.34 -5.10 -6.04
CA ALA A 313 2.70 -4.61 -6.15
C ALA A 313 3.57 -5.49 -7.06
N VAL A 314 4.55 -4.88 -7.68
CA VAL A 314 5.63 -5.54 -8.42
C VAL A 314 6.96 -5.29 -7.71
N MET A 315 7.85 -6.28 -7.66
CA MET A 315 9.08 -6.21 -6.88
C MET A 315 10.33 -6.27 -7.75
N LEU A 316 11.29 -5.40 -7.44
CA LEU A 316 12.66 -5.42 -7.93
C LEU A 316 13.59 -6.00 -6.86
N SER A 317 14.44 -6.94 -7.24
CA SER A 317 15.37 -7.66 -6.36
C SER A 317 16.81 -7.20 -6.61
N ASN A 318 17.56 -7.93 -7.43
CA ASN A 318 18.95 -7.61 -7.77
C ASN A 318 19.07 -6.29 -8.54
N GLU A 319 18.06 -5.93 -9.33
CA GLU A 319 17.99 -4.71 -10.14
C GLU A 319 18.23 -3.46 -9.28
N THR A 320 17.74 -3.48 -8.04
CA THR A 320 17.91 -2.36 -7.08
C THR A 320 18.92 -2.65 -5.97
N ALA A 321 19.17 -3.91 -5.62
CA ALA A 321 20.10 -4.27 -4.54
C ALA A 321 21.57 -4.13 -4.94
N VAL A 322 21.93 -4.62 -6.13
CA VAL A 322 23.31 -4.70 -6.65
C VAL A 322 23.47 -4.17 -8.07
N GLY A 323 22.34 -3.89 -8.76
CA GLY A 323 22.33 -3.47 -10.15
C GLY A 323 23.03 -2.11 -10.38
N GLN A 324 23.48 -1.90 -11.62
CA GLN A 324 24.15 -0.67 -12.04
C GLN A 324 23.17 0.49 -12.27
N PHE A 325 21.86 0.21 -12.45
CA PHE A 325 20.85 1.19 -12.83
C PHE A 325 19.60 1.16 -11.93
N PRO A 326 19.74 1.19 -10.58
CA PRO A 326 18.63 0.95 -9.66
C PRO A 326 17.47 1.94 -9.82
N VAL A 327 17.76 3.24 -9.91
CA VAL A 327 16.75 4.29 -10.07
C VAL A 327 16.04 4.16 -11.43
N LYS A 328 16.78 3.83 -12.49
CA LYS A 328 16.19 3.57 -13.81
C LYS A 328 15.26 2.36 -13.81
N ALA A 329 15.61 1.30 -13.09
CA ALA A 329 14.77 0.10 -12.99
C ALA A 329 13.42 0.45 -12.34
N VAL A 330 13.42 1.21 -11.23
CA VAL A 330 12.18 1.70 -10.60
C VAL A 330 11.39 2.62 -11.53
N ALA A 331 12.06 3.56 -12.21
CA ALA A 331 11.40 4.47 -13.14
C ALA A 331 10.78 3.73 -14.33
N THR A 332 11.48 2.73 -14.90
CA THR A 332 10.95 1.88 -15.98
C THR A 332 9.72 1.11 -15.52
N MET A 333 9.77 0.49 -14.35
CA MET A 333 8.64 -0.23 -13.77
C MET A 333 7.44 0.70 -13.51
N ALA A 334 7.69 1.91 -13.02
CA ALA A 334 6.66 2.94 -12.81
C ALA A 334 6.02 3.38 -14.14
N GLN A 335 6.81 3.56 -15.20
CA GLN A 335 6.31 3.91 -16.53
C GLN A 335 5.44 2.80 -17.14
N ILE A 336 5.85 1.53 -17.00
CA ILE A 336 5.05 0.38 -17.46
C ILE A 336 3.71 0.37 -16.73
N ALA A 337 3.73 0.48 -15.39
CA ALA A 337 2.51 0.48 -14.58
C ALA A 337 1.57 1.62 -14.98
N GLN A 338 2.06 2.86 -15.08
CA GLN A 338 1.26 4.01 -15.49
C GLN A 338 0.67 3.83 -16.88
N ARG A 339 1.44 3.27 -17.83
CA ARG A 339 0.97 3.07 -19.21
C ARG A 339 -0.14 2.02 -19.29
N ILE A 340 0.00 0.91 -18.57
CA ILE A 340 -1.02 -0.14 -18.53
C ILE A 340 -2.30 0.35 -17.83
N GLU A 341 -2.17 1.08 -16.73
CA GLU A 341 -3.31 1.60 -15.97
C GLU A 341 -4.11 2.71 -16.69
N GLN A 342 -3.54 3.33 -17.74
CA GLN A 342 -4.24 4.29 -18.59
C GLN A 342 -5.15 3.62 -19.61
N GLU A 343 -4.89 2.37 -19.97
CA GLU A 343 -5.77 1.61 -20.86
C GLU A 343 -6.96 1.06 -20.05
N GLU A 344 -8.16 1.22 -20.58
CA GLU A 344 -9.36 0.61 -19.99
C GLU A 344 -9.42 -0.90 -20.28
N ILE A 345 -8.28 -1.57 -20.34
CA ILE A 345 -8.23 -3.02 -20.46
C ILE A 345 -8.78 -3.57 -19.15
N VAL A 346 -9.95 -4.12 -19.24
CA VAL A 346 -10.83 -4.59 -18.19
C VAL A 346 -10.03 -5.38 -17.15
N GLN A 347 -9.79 -4.75 -16.01
CA GLN A 347 -9.49 -5.50 -14.79
C GLN A 347 -10.81 -6.15 -14.35
N ASN A 348 -11.19 -7.23 -15.00
CA ASN A 348 -12.29 -8.09 -14.56
C ASN A 348 -11.85 -8.82 -13.29
N VAL A 349 -11.69 -8.08 -12.20
CA VAL A 349 -11.67 -8.66 -10.87
C VAL A 349 -13.13 -8.99 -10.52
N THR A 350 -13.67 -9.96 -11.20
CA THR A 350 -14.97 -10.57 -10.88
C THR A 350 -14.77 -11.53 -9.70
N GLY A 351 -14.40 -11.00 -8.57
CA GLY A 351 -14.44 -11.71 -7.31
C GLY A 351 -15.62 -11.21 -6.48
N VAL A 352 -16.83 -11.38 -6.96
CA VAL A 352 -17.98 -11.41 -6.05
C VAL A 352 -17.76 -12.64 -5.18
N ASP A 353 -17.27 -12.41 -3.98
CA ASP A 353 -17.18 -13.45 -2.96
C ASP A 353 -18.61 -13.86 -2.61
N GLU A 354 -19.09 -14.96 -3.20
CA GLU A 354 -20.40 -15.54 -2.88
C GLU A 354 -20.51 -15.93 -1.41
N THR A 355 -19.38 -16.04 -0.71
CA THR A 355 -19.31 -16.39 0.73
C THR A 355 -19.25 -15.17 1.63
N GLY A 356 -18.92 -13.99 1.13
CA GLY A 356 -18.69 -12.76 1.92
C GLY A 356 -19.93 -11.91 2.16
N ARG A 357 -20.97 -12.46 2.80
CA ARG A 357 -22.16 -11.70 3.27
C ARG A 357 -21.84 -10.85 4.49
N SER A 358 -20.80 -10.01 4.41
CA SER A 358 -20.47 -9.07 5.49
C SER A 358 -20.85 -7.64 5.09
N ILE A 359 -21.33 -6.85 6.07
CA ILE A 359 -21.66 -5.44 5.85
C ILE A 359 -20.47 -4.67 5.27
N PRO A 360 -19.24 -4.77 5.80
CA PRO A 360 -18.09 -4.07 5.25
C PRO A 360 -17.80 -4.42 3.78
N ASN A 361 -18.00 -5.66 3.38
CA ASN A 361 -17.79 -6.10 2.01
C ASN A 361 -18.82 -5.48 1.05
N ALA A 362 -20.10 -5.56 1.42
CA ALA A 362 -21.19 -4.97 0.64
C ALA A 362 -21.06 -3.45 0.49
N ILE A 363 -20.72 -2.74 1.58
CA ILE A 363 -20.48 -1.30 1.58
C ILE A 363 -19.27 -0.95 0.70
N SER A 364 -18.16 -1.68 0.80
CA SER A 364 -16.96 -1.41 0.01
C SER A 364 -17.19 -1.64 -1.49
N GLN A 365 -17.97 -2.63 -1.86
CA GLN A 365 -18.42 -2.86 -3.24
C GLN A 365 -19.29 -1.71 -3.75
N ALA A 366 -20.29 -1.30 -2.95
CA ALA A 366 -21.16 -0.17 -3.26
C ALA A 366 -20.37 1.13 -3.43
N VAL A 367 -19.38 1.40 -2.57
CA VAL A 367 -18.46 2.55 -2.69
C VAL A 367 -17.76 2.57 -4.05
N GLY A 368 -17.22 1.43 -4.49
CA GLY A 368 -16.60 1.31 -5.81
C GLY A 368 -17.59 1.62 -6.93
N GLN A 369 -18.76 0.97 -6.92
CA GLN A 369 -19.80 1.16 -7.94
C GLN A 369 -20.32 2.60 -7.98
N ILE A 370 -20.63 3.20 -6.83
CA ILE A 370 -21.12 4.59 -6.74
C ILE A 370 -20.05 5.54 -7.28
N SER A 371 -18.78 5.33 -6.91
CA SER A 371 -17.70 6.21 -7.34
C SER A 371 -17.44 6.15 -8.85
N ASP A 372 -17.57 4.97 -9.46
CA ASP A 372 -17.42 4.78 -10.90
C ASP A 372 -18.62 5.37 -11.66
N GLN A 373 -19.85 5.14 -11.17
CA GLN A 373 -21.07 5.65 -11.79
C GLN A 373 -21.17 7.17 -11.75
N LEU A 374 -20.71 7.79 -10.65
CA LEU A 374 -20.73 9.25 -10.48
C LEU A 374 -19.47 9.93 -11.00
N GLU A 375 -18.52 9.19 -11.60
CA GLU A 375 -17.22 9.70 -12.05
C GLU A 375 -16.51 10.52 -10.94
N ALA A 376 -16.56 10.01 -9.70
CA ALA A 376 -15.97 10.68 -8.55
C ALA A 376 -14.47 10.89 -8.74
N SER A 377 -13.95 12.03 -8.29
CA SER A 377 -12.52 12.37 -8.39
C SER A 377 -11.65 11.56 -7.43
N ALA A 378 -12.21 11.10 -6.30
CA ALA A 378 -11.53 10.25 -5.32
C ALA A 378 -12.53 9.53 -4.41
N ILE A 379 -12.06 8.43 -3.82
CA ILE A 379 -12.70 7.76 -2.70
C ILE A 379 -11.90 8.09 -1.44
N MET A 380 -12.55 8.60 -0.38
CA MET A 380 -11.91 8.87 0.90
C MET A 380 -12.33 7.82 1.93
N THR A 381 -11.37 7.06 2.46
CA THR A 381 -11.64 6.01 3.46
C THR A 381 -11.06 6.41 4.81
N LEU A 382 -11.90 6.62 5.83
CA LEU A 382 -11.41 6.77 7.20
C LEU A 382 -11.05 5.40 7.77
N THR A 383 -9.82 5.24 8.22
CA THR A 383 -9.34 3.93 8.70
C THR A 383 -8.31 4.07 9.82
N LYS A 384 -8.47 3.28 10.90
CA LYS A 384 -7.50 3.19 12.00
C LYS A 384 -6.54 2.00 11.83
N SER A 385 -6.97 0.93 11.14
CA SER A 385 -6.20 -0.30 10.92
C SER A 385 -5.83 -0.55 9.45
N GLY A 386 -6.29 0.30 8.53
CA GLY A 386 -6.15 0.09 7.10
C GLY A 386 -7.21 -0.82 6.48
N SER A 387 -8.07 -1.46 7.26
CA SER A 387 -9.05 -2.45 6.76
C SER A 387 -10.04 -1.87 5.75
N THR A 388 -10.61 -0.69 6.02
CA THR A 388 -11.54 -0.02 5.09
C THR A 388 -10.88 0.24 3.74
N ALA A 389 -9.64 0.74 3.72
CA ALA A 389 -8.91 1.03 2.49
C ALA A 389 -8.60 -0.26 1.71
N ARG A 390 -8.18 -1.35 2.39
CA ARG A 390 -7.97 -2.66 1.76
C ARG A 390 -9.26 -3.24 1.18
N ASN A 391 -10.37 -3.17 1.93
CA ASN A 391 -11.65 -3.66 1.48
C ASN A 391 -12.18 -2.91 0.23
N VAL A 392 -11.98 -1.60 0.14
CA VAL A 392 -12.33 -0.83 -1.06
C VAL A 392 -11.39 -1.17 -2.21
N SER A 393 -10.07 -1.27 -1.93
CA SER A 393 -9.05 -1.56 -2.93
C SER A 393 -9.28 -2.89 -3.67
N LYS A 394 -9.80 -3.93 -3.00
CA LYS A 394 -10.03 -5.23 -3.64
C LYS A 394 -11.05 -5.19 -4.78
N PHE A 395 -11.93 -4.20 -4.81
CA PHE A 395 -12.91 -3.98 -5.90
C PHE A 395 -12.34 -3.15 -7.05
N ARG A 396 -11.06 -2.74 -6.98
CA ARG A 396 -10.34 -2.04 -8.06
C ARG A 396 -11.10 -0.85 -8.66
N PRO A 397 -11.62 0.09 -7.84
CA PRO A 397 -12.37 1.23 -8.34
C PRO A 397 -11.52 2.11 -9.27
N LYS A 398 -12.16 2.80 -10.21
CA LYS A 398 -11.48 3.73 -11.12
C LYS A 398 -10.85 4.93 -10.39
N PRO A 399 -11.54 5.61 -9.45
CA PRO A 399 -10.95 6.72 -8.71
C PRO A 399 -9.86 6.26 -7.72
N PRO A 400 -8.86 7.12 -7.44
CA PRO A 400 -7.87 6.84 -6.41
C PRO A 400 -8.51 6.74 -5.03
N ILE A 401 -7.96 5.88 -4.17
CA ILE A 401 -8.39 5.69 -2.79
C ILE A 401 -7.48 6.52 -1.88
N LEU A 402 -8.04 7.56 -1.27
CA LEU A 402 -7.36 8.38 -0.28
C LEU A 402 -7.64 7.80 1.12
N ALA A 403 -6.69 7.04 1.66
CA ALA A 403 -6.81 6.44 2.98
C ALA A 403 -6.41 7.45 4.06
N VAL A 404 -7.36 7.88 4.85
CA VAL A 404 -7.22 8.86 5.92
C VAL A 404 -7.02 8.14 7.24
N THR A 405 -5.89 8.36 7.89
CA THR A 405 -5.53 7.68 9.15
C THR A 405 -4.71 8.59 10.06
N PRO A 406 -4.88 8.51 11.40
CA PRO A 406 -4.01 9.19 12.35
C PRO A 406 -2.71 8.41 12.62
N HIS A 407 -2.61 7.16 12.16
CA HIS A 407 -1.53 6.24 12.50
C HIS A 407 -0.49 6.14 11.38
N VAL A 408 0.73 6.56 11.68
CA VAL A 408 1.87 6.54 10.74
C VAL A 408 2.23 5.12 10.30
N ASN A 409 2.16 4.13 11.20
CA ASN A 409 2.40 2.73 10.88
C ASN A 409 1.38 2.19 9.85
N VAL A 410 0.09 2.53 10.02
CA VAL A 410 -0.95 2.16 9.05
C VAL A 410 -0.72 2.84 7.70
N ALA A 411 -0.34 4.12 7.69
CA ALA A 411 0.00 4.83 6.47
C ALA A 411 1.16 4.16 5.71
N ARG A 412 2.17 3.63 6.42
CA ARG A 412 3.29 2.89 5.84
C ARG A 412 2.89 1.50 5.33
N GLN A 413 2.08 0.78 6.09
CA GLN A 413 1.56 -0.53 5.69
C GLN A 413 0.73 -0.46 4.40
N LEU A 414 -0.08 0.57 4.24
CA LEU A 414 -0.91 0.79 3.06
C LEU A 414 -0.10 1.13 1.79
N GLN A 415 1.23 1.33 1.88
CA GLN A 415 2.09 1.51 0.71
C GLN A 415 2.25 0.26 -0.15
N LEU A 416 1.75 -0.89 0.28
CA LEU A 416 1.65 -2.13 -0.52
C LEU A 416 0.26 -2.33 -1.13
N VAL A 417 -0.74 -1.54 -0.77
CA VAL A 417 -2.13 -1.75 -1.20
C VAL A 417 -2.42 -0.98 -2.49
N TRP A 418 -2.94 -1.66 -3.49
CA TRP A 418 -3.25 -1.11 -4.81
C TRP A 418 -4.17 0.12 -4.73
N GLY A 419 -3.89 1.13 -5.54
CA GLY A 419 -4.73 2.34 -5.68
C GLY A 419 -4.80 3.25 -4.46
N VAL A 420 -4.19 2.86 -3.32
CA VAL A 420 -4.26 3.62 -2.08
C VAL A 420 -3.16 4.68 -2.01
N LYS A 421 -3.53 5.92 -1.73
CA LYS A 421 -2.65 7.00 -1.26
C LYS A 421 -3.07 7.39 0.15
N THR A 422 -2.13 7.48 1.08
CA THR A 422 -2.43 7.77 2.48
C THR A 422 -2.35 9.24 2.79
N LEU A 423 -3.27 9.71 3.63
CA LEU A 423 -3.31 11.04 4.21
C LEU A 423 -3.27 10.92 5.74
N LEU A 424 -2.29 11.57 6.36
CA LEU A 424 -2.21 11.64 7.81
C LEU A 424 -3.08 12.79 8.30
N VAL A 425 -4.11 12.47 9.07
CA VAL A 425 -5.05 13.42 9.67
C VAL A 425 -5.29 13.01 11.11
N LEU A 426 -5.28 13.98 12.01
CA LEU A 426 -5.55 13.74 13.44
C LEU A 426 -6.94 13.11 13.64
N ASP A 427 -7.07 12.26 14.64
CA ASP A 427 -8.35 11.69 15.05
C ASP A 427 -9.18 12.79 15.73
N LEU A 428 -10.26 13.21 15.10
CA LEU A 428 -11.13 14.26 15.59
C LEU A 428 -12.39 13.69 16.26
N PRO A 429 -13.05 14.43 17.15
CA PRO A 429 -14.18 13.92 17.94
C PRO A 429 -15.36 13.38 17.14
N SER A 430 -15.53 13.84 15.88
CA SER A 430 -16.60 13.36 15.02
C SER A 430 -16.09 12.94 13.64
N THR A 431 -16.74 11.94 13.05
CA THR A 431 -16.50 11.48 11.66
C THR A 431 -16.62 12.63 10.66
N SER A 432 -17.59 13.53 10.86
CA SER A 432 -17.80 14.68 9.98
C SER A 432 -16.62 15.67 10.02
N GLN A 433 -16.06 15.94 11.22
CA GLN A 433 -14.88 16.81 11.35
C GLN A 433 -13.64 16.16 10.73
N THR A 434 -13.48 14.84 10.91
CA THR A 434 -12.37 14.11 10.31
C THR A 434 -12.46 14.10 8.78
N PHE A 435 -13.67 13.94 8.21
CA PHE A 435 -13.88 14.06 6.77
C PHE A 435 -13.55 15.45 6.25
N GLN A 436 -13.98 16.51 6.95
CA GLN A 436 -13.65 17.87 6.54
C GLN A 436 -12.15 18.15 6.57
N ALA A 437 -11.46 17.70 7.63
CA ALA A 437 -10.01 17.78 7.70
C ALA A 437 -9.32 17.00 6.58
N ALA A 438 -9.86 15.84 6.22
CA ALA A 438 -9.35 15.02 5.10
C ALA A 438 -9.50 15.76 3.75
N ILE A 439 -10.65 16.41 3.51
CA ILE A 439 -10.89 17.24 2.33
C ILE A 439 -9.85 18.36 2.26
N ASN A 440 -9.63 19.09 3.35
CA ASN A 440 -8.67 20.19 3.40
C ASN A 440 -7.25 19.72 3.07
N VAL A 441 -6.80 18.62 3.70
CA VAL A 441 -5.48 18.00 3.41
C VAL A 441 -5.40 17.54 1.96
N ALA A 442 -6.47 16.98 1.40
CA ALA A 442 -6.50 16.55 0.01
C ALA A 442 -6.43 17.72 -0.98
N LEU A 443 -7.08 18.86 -0.67
CA LEU A 443 -6.99 20.12 -1.41
C LEU A 443 -5.57 20.69 -1.36
N GLU A 444 -4.97 20.81 -0.18
CA GLU A 444 -3.61 21.31 0.02
C GLU A 444 -2.58 20.50 -0.77
N ASN A 445 -2.76 19.16 -0.81
CA ASN A 445 -1.91 18.25 -1.58
C ASN A 445 -2.32 18.13 -3.06
N GLN A 446 -3.28 18.94 -3.53
CA GLN A 446 -3.78 18.96 -4.91
C GLN A 446 -4.29 17.57 -5.40
N LEU A 447 -4.80 16.75 -4.50
CA LEU A 447 -5.37 15.44 -4.83
C LEU A 447 -6.83 15.55 -5.29
N VAL A 448 -7.52 16.56 -4.82
CA VAL A 448 -8.86 16.97 -5.25
C VAL A 448 -8.89 18.48 -5.51
N SER A 449 -9.92 18.98 -6.18
CA SER A 449 -10.17 20.39 -6.42
C SER A 449 -11.53 20.78 -5.87
N GLU A 450 -11.74 22.08 -5.62
CA GLU A 450 -13.07 22.58 -5.33
C GLU A 450 -14.03 22.27 -6.48
N GLY A 451 -15.21 21.79 -6.14
CA GLY A 451 -16.21 21.31 -7.09
C GLY A 451 -16.09 19.84 -7.48
N ASP A 452 -15.00 19.16 -7.12
CA ASP A 452 -14.87 17.72 -7.34
C ASP A 452 -15.88 16.93 -6.49
N LEU A 453 -16.40 15.84 -7.03
CA LEU A 453 -17.23 14.88 -6.31
C LEU A 453 -16.34 13.81 -5.65
N VAL A 454 -16.55 13.53 -4.37
CA VAL A 454 -15.84 12.48 -3.62
C VAL A 454 -16.84 11.55 -2.94
N VAL A 455 -16.48 10.26 -2.93
CA VAL A 455 -17.21 9.24 -2.17
C VAL A 455 -16.44 8.94 -0.89
N MET A 456 -17.10 9.08 0.24
CA MET A 456 -16.51 8.94 1.57
C MET A 456 -17.05 7.71 2.27
N THR A 457 -16.19 6.96 2.97
CA THR A 457 -16.59 5.77 3.71
C THR A 457 -15.84 5.65 5.03
N ALA A 458 -16.52 5.14 6.03
CA ALA A 458 -15.99 4.96 7.39
C ALA A 458 -16.71 3.81 8.10
N GLY A 459 -16.13 3.34 9.21
CA GLY A 459 -16.84 2.56 10.22
C GLY A 459 -17.36 3.48 11.33
N THR A 460 -18.63 3.38 11.68
CA THR A 460 -19.23 4.20 12.75
C THR A 460 -19.01 3.59 14.14
N LEU A 461 -18.80 2.28 14.23
CA LEU A 461 -18.48 1.58 15.48
C LEU A 461 -17.04 1.86 15.91
N GLN A 462 -16.88 2.71 16.92
CA GLN A 462 -15.56 3.04 17.45
C GLN A 462 -14.86 1.79 18.04
N GLY A 463 -13.59 1.59 17.64
CA GLY A 463 -12.74 0.53 18.19
C GLY A 463 -12.90 -0.86 17.54
N VAL A 464 -13.86 -1.07 16.64
CA VAL A 464 -14.04 -2.34 15.94
C VAL A 464 -13.39 -2.24 14.55
N SER A 465 -12.27 -2.97 14.36
CA SER A 465 -11.62 -3.04 13.05
C SER A 465 -12.54 -3.75 12.03
N GLY A 466 -12.62 -3.21 10.81
CA GLY A 466 -13.44 -3.81 9.76
C GLY A 466 -14.94 -3.50 9.83
N SER A 467 -15.37 -2.52 10.65
CA SER A 467 -16.77 -2.13 10.81
C SER A 467 -17.26 -1.10 9.79
N THR A 468 -16.75 -1.10 8.55
CA THR A 468 -17.19 -0.17 7.50
C THR A 468 -18.68 -0.30 7.22
N ASP A 469 -19.47 0.74 7.52
CA ASP A 469 -20.94 0.75 7.48
C ASP A 469 -21.56 2.05 6.97
N LEU A 470 -20.72 3.08 6.68
CA LEU A 470 -21.13 4.39 6.20
C LEU A 470 -20.64 4.66 4.78
N VAL A 471 -21.52 5.16 3.92
CA VAL A 471 -21.20 5.78 2.63
C VAL A 471 -21.79 7.17 2.58
N LYS A 472 -21.00 8.15 2.15
CA LYS A 472 -21.43 9.53 1.92
C LYS A 472 -20.85 10.04 0.60
N VAL A 473 -21.65 10.72 -0.19
CA VAL A 473 -21.20 11.43 -1.38
C VAL A 473 -21.18 12.93 -1.05
N GLU A 474 -20.08 13.61 -1.40
CA GLU A 474 -19.93 15.04 -1.09
C GLU A 474 -19.18 15.77 -2.20
N VAL A 475 -19.56 17.04 -2.42
CA VAL A 475 -18.81 17.96 -3.29
C VAL A 475 -17.73 18.62 -2.45
N VAL A 476 -16.51 18.61 -2.96
CA VAL A 476 -15.34 19.21 -2.29
C VAL A 476 -15.51 20.72 -2.16
N THR A 477 -15.55 21.20 -0.93
CA THR A 477 -15.59 22.62 -0.60
C THR A 477 -14.48 22.94 0.40
N ALA A 478 -13.74 24.03 0.18
CA ALA A 478 -12.72 24.45 1.13
C ALA A 478 -13.38 25.18 2.31
N VAL A 479 -12.97 24.85 3.53
CA VAL A 479 -13.30 25.67 4.72
C VAL A 479 -12.40 26.89 4.71
N LEU A 480 -12.98 28.06 4.48
CA LEU A 480 -12.28 29.35 4.47
C LEU A 480 -12.08 29.92 5.86
N GLY A 481 -12.92 29.52 6.81
CA GLY A 481 -12.79 29.97 8.19
C GLY A 481 -13.84 29.40 9.14
N GLN A 482 -13.57 29.50 10.43
CA GLN A 482 -14.45 29.07 11.51
C GLN A 482 -14.67 30.21 12.51
N GLY A 483 -15.89 30.34 12.96
CA GLY A 483 -16.33 31.30 13.98
C GLY A 483 -17.50 30.76 14.79
N THR A 484 -18.26 31.65 15.41
CA THR A 484 -19.50 31.29 16.12
C THR A 484 -20.69 31.69 15.28
N GLY A 485 -21.53 30.73 14.92
CA GLY A 485 -22.75 30.98 14.16
C GLY A 485 -23.91 31.42 15.06
N LEU A 486 -24.69 32.41 14.61
CA LEU A 486 -25.88 32.92 15.25
C LEU A 486 -26.98 33.08 14.19
N GLY A 487 -28.21 32.74 14.54
CA GLY A 487 -29.38 32.87 13.68
C GLY A 487 -30.47 31.86 14.01
N THR A 488 -31.70 32.16 13.61
CA THR A 488 -32.88 31.28 13.82
C THR A 488 -33.04 30.22 12.77
N MET A 489 -32.23 30.22 11.69
CA MET A 489 -32.27 29.24 10.63
C MET A 489 -31.35 28.07 10.94
N SER A 490 -31.91 26.87 11.02
CA SER A 490 -31.17 25.64 10.99
C SER A 490 -30.86 25.30 9.54
N GLY A 491 -29.59 25.47 9.08
CA GLY A 491 -29.19 25.15 7.71
C GLY A 491 -28.00 25.95 7.21
N THR A 492 -27.78 25.85 5.92
CA THR A 492 -26.74 26.58 5.20
C THR A 492 -27.32 27.70 4.34
N VAL A 493 -26.57 28.79 4.20
CA VAL A 493 -26.90 29.91 3.31
C VAL A 493 -25.76 30.11 2.34
N SER A 494 -26.08 30.19 1.04
CA SER A 494 -25.07 30.39 -0.02
C SER A 494 -25.34 31.68 -0.79
N GLY A 495 -24.26 32.36 -1.19
CA GLY A 495 -24.33 33.57 -2.01
C GLY A 495 -22.94 34.10 -2.37
N PRO A 496 -22.87 35.06 -3.32
CA PRO A 496 -21.62 35.72 -3.65
C PRO A 496 -21.10 36.59 -2.51
N ALA A 497 -19.79 36.51 -2.24
CA ALA A 497 -19.11 37.28 -1.22
C ALA A 497 -18.99 38.77 -1.63
N ARG A 498 -19.35 39.66 -0.75
CA ARG A 498 -19.05 41.08 -0.82
C ARG A 498 -18.12 41.44 0.34
N VAL A 499 -16.85 41.69 0.02
CA VAL A 499 -15.84 42.00 1.03
C VAL A 499 -15.79 43.51 1.29
N ALA A 500 -16.13 43.91 2.50
CA ALA A 500 -16.22 45.32 2.90
C ALA A 500 -15.16 45.72 3.92
N ARG A 501 -14.47 46.82 3.67
CA ARG A 501 -13.60 47.47 4.67
C ARG A 501 -14.36 48.50 5.50
N ASP A 502 -15.35 49.13 4.89
CA ASP A 502 -16.28 50.09 5.50
C ASP A 502 -17.63 50.07 4.76
N ALA A 503 -18.64 50.76 5.30
CA ALA A 503 -19.98 50.80 4.71
C ALA A 503 -20.03 51.50 3.34
N MET A 504 -19.11 52.43 3.05
CA MET A 504 -19.06 53.14 1.77
C MET A 504 -18.54 52.21 0.64
N SER A 505 -17.66 51.27 0.95
CA SER A 505 -17.12 50.31 -0.03
C SER A 505 -18.19 49.35 -0.56
N VAL A 506 -19.35 49.26 0.08
CA VAL A 506 -20.47 48.35 -0.29
C VAL A 506 -21.75 49.11 -0.61
N ALA A 507 -21.67 50.34 -1.08
CA ALA A 507 -22.84 51.17 -1.46
C ALA A 507 -23.74 50.49 -2.50
N ASN A 508 -23.17 49.64 -3.37
CA ASN A 508 -23.86 48.87 -4.43
C ASN A 508 -24.16 47.41 -4.00
N PHE A 509 -24.39 47.15 -2.70
CA PHE A 509 -24.69 45.81 -2.20
C PHE A 509 -26.03 45.30 -2.73
N SER A 510 -26.01 44.12 -3.36
CA SER A 510 -27.18 43.49 -3.96
C SER A 510 -27.85 42.48 -3.01
N PRO A 511 -29.19 42.33 -3.05
CA PRO A 511 -29.84 41.26 -2.33
C PRO A 511 -29.30 39.90 -2.78
N GLY A 512 -29.07 39.00 -1.82
CA GLY A 512 -28.51 37.67 -2.12
C GLY A 512 -27.01 37.56 -1.85
N GLU A 513 -26.30 38.69 -1.72
CA GLU A 513 -24.87 38.66 -1.38
C GLU A 513 -24.65 38.36 0.11
N ILE A 514 -23.45 37.79 0.41
CA ILE A 514 -22.97 37.57 1.78
C ILE A 514 -21.94 38.65 2.11
N LEU A 515 -22.22 39.44 3.15
CA LEU A 515 -21.31 40.47 3.63
C LEU A 515 -20.13 39.82 4.38
N VAL A 516 -18.90 40.18 4.00
CA VAL A 516 -17.67 39.80 4.71
C VAL A 516 -16.94 41.06 5.14
N THR A 517 -16.75 41.27 6.44
CA THR A 517 -16.12 42.46 6.97
C THR A 517 -15.38 42.21 8.29
N ALA A 518 -14.47 43.08 8.67
CA ALA A 518 -13.79 42.98 9.96
C ALA A 518 -14.78 43.22 11.13
N SER A 519 -15.62 44.28 11.04
CA SER A 519 -16.65 44.60 12.01
C SER A 519 -17.75 45.46 11.35
N THR A 520 -18.86 45.66 12.03
CA THR A 520 -19.95 46.53 11.54
C THR A 520 -20.30 47.61 12.55
N ASP A 521 -20.84 48.72 12.05
CA ASP A 521 -21.40 49.81 12.82
C ASP A 521 -22.79 50.20 12.29
N ALA A 522 -23.37 51.31 12.82
CA ALA A 522 -24.69 51.79 12.42
C ALA A 522 -24.82 52.09 10.92
N ASN A 523 -23.73 52.39 10.22
CA ASN A 523 -23.74 52.66 8.77
C ASN A 523 -23.98 51.41 7.92
N PHE A 524 -23.77 50.21 8.47
CA PHE A 524 -24.00 48.94 7.79
C PHE A 524 -25.47 48.46 7.85
N ILE A 525 -26.37 49.09 8.59
CA ILE A 525 -27.74 48.60 8.81
C ILE A 525 -28.48 48.33 7.48
N GLU A 526 -28.37 49.21 6.50
CA GLU A 526 -29.03 49.00 5.20
C GLU A 526 -28.43 47.86 4.40
N VAL A 527 -27.13 47.60 4.54
CA VAL A 527 -26.43 46.43 3.94
C VAL A 527 -26.86 45.15 4.65
N LEU A 528 -26.90 45.13 5.98
CA LEU A 528 -27.34 43.99 6.78
C LEU A 528 -28.77 43.54 6.46
N LYS A 529 -29.68 44.49 6.18
CA LYS A 529 -31.06 44.17 5.74
C LYS A 529 -31.10 43.42 4.42
N LYS A 530 -30.20 43.74 3.47
CA LYS A 530 -30.13 43.13 2.14
C LYS A 530 -29.34 41.83 2.13
N ALA A 531 -28.39 41.65 3.05
CA ALA A 531 -27.50 40.48 3.08
C ALA A 531 -28.27 39.18 3.29
N SER A 532 -27.87 38.15 2.55
CA SER A 532 -28.32 36.76 2.78
C SER A 532 -27.66 36.14 4.00
N GLY A 533 -26.45 36.57 4.32
CA GLY A 533 -25.68 36.15 5.48
C GLY A 533 -24.53 37.11 5.73
N VAL A 534 -23.94 37.04 6.92
CA VAL A 534 -22.87 37.94 7.36
C VAL A 534 -21.73 37.16 7.97
N VAL A 535 -20.48 37.53 7.65
CA VAL A 535 -19.25 37.02 8.23
C VAL A 535 -18.45 38.17 8.80
N THR A 536 -18.06 38.09 10.09
CA THR A 536 -17.21 39.11 10.70
C THR A 536 -15.99 38.53 11.39
N GLU A 537 -14.88 39.29 11.41
CA GLU A 537 -13.66 38.90 12.13
C GLU A 537 -13.80 39.18 13.64
N GLU A 538 -14.62 40.12 14.02
CA GLU A 538 -14.90 40.46 15.42
C GLU A 538 -15.56 39.27 16.15
N PRO A 539 -14.96 38.74 17.25
CA PRO A 539 -15.41 37.48 17.85
C PRO A 539 -16.53 37.63 18.87
N SER A 540 -16.99 38.88 19.14
CA SER A 540 -17.98 39.16 20.21
C SER A 540 -19.39 38.77 19.82
N LEU A 541 -20.04 37.95 20.63
CA LEU A 541 -21.48 37.64 20.53
C LEU A 541 -22.39 38.86 20.81
N THR A 542 -21.84 39.92 21.36
CA THR A 542 -22.49 41.19 21.60
C THR A 542 -22.00 42.28 20.63
N SER A 543 -21.34 41.91 19.55
CA SER A 543 -20.95 42.80 18.46
C SER A 543 -22.17 43.39 17.77
N HIS A 544 -21.99 44.55 17.12
CA HIS A 544 -23.06 45.20 16.35
C HIS A 544 -23.66 44.22 15.30
N ALA A 545 -22.81 43.48 14.57
CA ALA A 545 -23.27 42.46 13.61
C ALA A 545 -24.13 41.39 14.27
N ALA A 546 -23.67 40.81 15.40
CA ALA A 546 -24.39 39.76 16.11
C ALA A 546 -25.79 40.20 16.56
N ILE A 547 -25.88 41.42 17.18
CA ILE A 547 -27.14 41.94 17.70
C ILE A 547 -28.10 42.27 16.55
N ILE A 548 -27.66 43.01 15.55
CA ILE A 548 -28.54 43.46 14.45
C ILE A 548 -28.97 42.29 13.58
N CYS A 549 -28.08 41.35 13.25
CA CYS A 549 -28.45 40.17 12.48
C CYS A 549 -29.44 39.29 13.24
N SER A 550 -29.29 39.13 14.55
CA SER A 550 -30.26 38.41 15.39
C SER A 550 -31.64 39.06 15.36
N GLN A 551 -31.70 40.40 15.45
CA GLN A 551 -32.96 41.16 15.38
C GLN A 551 -33.62 41.09 14.00
N LEU A 552 -32.83 41.05 12.93
CA LEU A 552 -33.29 40.93 11.54
C LEU A 552 -33.58 39.48 11.11
N GLY A 553 -33.32 38.51 11.97
CA GLY A 553 -33.43 37.08 11.62
C GLY A 553 -32.43 36.64 10.56
N LYS A 554 -31.31 37.33 10.40
CA LYS A 554 -30.27 37.05 9.41
C LYS A 554 -29.18 36.12 9.98
N PRO A 555 -28.70 35.12 9.22
CA PRO A 555 -27.61 34.28 9.64
C PRO A 555 -26.29 35.07 9.68
N VAL A 556 -25.52 34.89 10.76
CA VAL A 556 -24.21 35.52 10.92
C VAL A 556 -23.22 34.56 11.57
N ILE A 557 -21.97 34.59 11.09
CA ILE A 557 -20.83 33.92 11.71
C ILE A 557 -19.84 34.99 12.16
N VAL A 558 -19.61 35.08 13.47
CA VAL A 558 -18.70 36.04 14.09
C VAL A 558 -17.37 35.35 14.47
N GLY A 559 -16.29 36.13 14.48
CA GLY A 559 -14.97 35.62 14.91
C GLY A 559 -14.20 34.82 13.86
N VAL A 560 -14.51 34.97 12.59
CA VAL A 560 -13.78 34.31 11.50
C VAL A 560 -12.48 35.07 11.24
N LYS A 561 -11.36 34.54 11.74
CA LYS A 561 -10.04 35.19 11.65
C LYS A 561 -9.62 35.44 10.20
N ASN A 562 -9.18 36.66 9.91
CA ASN A 562 -8.66 37.08 8.60
C ASN A 562 -9.66 36.87 7.44
N ALA A 563 -10.97 36.84 7.70
CA ALA A 563 -11.99 36.59 6.68
C ALA A 563 -11.88 37.55 5.49
N THR A 564 -11.61 38.82 5.75
CA THR A 564 -11.46 39.86 4.72
C THR A 564 -10.22 39.70 3.83
N GLN A 565 -9.25 38.88 4.25
CA GLN A 565 -8.02 38.57 3.49
C GLN A 565 -8.14 37.23 2.76
N LEU A 566 -8.79 36.23 3.38
CA LEU A 566 -8.92 34.88 2.87
C LEU A 566 -10.02 34.75 1.82
N ILE A 567 -11.13 35.53 2.00
CA ILE A 567 -12.28 35.46 1.12
C ILE A 567 -12.12 36.46 -0.02
N ARG A 568 -12.25 35.96 -1.26
CA ARG A 568 -12.16 36.83 -2.44
C ARG A 568 -13.51 37.42 -2.79
N GLU A 569 -13.48 38.71 -3.17
CA GLU A 569 -14.65 39.45 -3.68
C GLU A 569 -15.34 38.67 -4.81
N GLY A 570 -16.66 38.53 -4.74
CA GLY A 570 -17.47 37.83 -5.76
C GLY A 570 -17.42 36.31 -5.73
N SER A 571 -16.56 35.68 -4.90
CA SER A 571 -16.57 34.20 -4.76
C SER A 571 -17.87 33.74 -4.11
N ILE A 572 -18.37 32.59 -4.54
CA ILE A 572 -19.54 31.99 -3.89
C ILE A 572 -19.12 31.43 -2.54
N LEU A 573 -19.86 31.79 -1.49
CA LEU A 573 -19.69 31.26 -0.14
C LEU A 573 -20.91 30.47 0.30
N THR A 574 -20.68 29.55 1.20
CA THR A 574 -21.70 28.87 1.99
C THR A 574 -21.41 29.03 3.47
N LEU A 575 -22.38 29.53 4.22
CA LEU A 575 -22.33 29.66 5.67
C LEU A 575 -23.09 28.50 6.33
N ASP A 576 -22.42 27.67 7.10
CA ASP A 576 -23.03 26.66 7.99
C ASP A 576 -23.14 27.29 9.39
N ILE A 577 -24.32 27.76 9.72
CA ILE A 577 -24.55 28.49 10.95
C ILE A 577 -24.45 27.59 12.18
N GLN A 578 -24.93 26.34 12.08
CA GLN A 578 -24.87 25.40 13.21
C GLN A 578 -23.44 25.05 13.60
N ARG A 579 -22.55 24.91 12.62
CA ARG A 579 -21.15 24.56 12.84
C ARG A 579 -20.23 25.79 12.95
N GLY A 580 -20.73 26.97 12.59
CA GLY A 580 -19.95 28.19 12.54
C GLY A 580 -18.86 28.15 11.46
N LEU A 581 -19.10 27.47 10.31
CA LEU A 581 -18.13 27.29 9.25
C LEU A 581 -18.48 28.09 8.01
N VAL A 582 -17.46 28.68 7.39
CA VAL A 582 -17.54 29.37 6.10
C VAL A 582 -16.85 28.53 5.06
N TYR A 583 -17.57 28.09 4.04
CA TYR A 583 -17.05 27.27 2.93
C TYR A 583 -16.91 28.08 1.65
N SER A 584 -15.96 27.71 0.81
CA SER A 584 -15.88 28.14 -0.58
C SER A 584 -16.87 27.31 -1.44
N GLY A 585 -17.54 27.97 -2.40
CA GLY A 585 -18.49 27.30 -3.30
C GLY A 585 -19.93 27.26 -2.77
N ALA A 586 -20.86 26.86 -3.66
CA ALA A 586 -22.25 26.62 -3.29
C ALA A 586 -22.34 25.28 -2.56
N SER A 587 -22.95 25.25 -1.37
CA SER A 587 -23.37 23.99 -0.77
C SER A 587 -24.40 23.35 -1.70
N SER A 588 -24.11 22.15 -2.18
CA SER A 588 -25.12 21.30 -2.76
C SER A 588 -25.98 20.67 -1.65
N SER A 589 -26.66 21.47 -0.84
CA SER A 589 -27.98 21.04 -0.40
C SER A 589 -28.84 21.08 -1.67
N VAL A 590 -28.65 20.10 -2.55
CA VAL A 590 -29.60 19.79 -3.60
C VAL A 590 -30.91 19.59 -2.88
N GLN A 591 -31.80 20.54 -3.04
CA GLN A 591 -33.17 20.33 -2.62
C GLN A 591 -33.61 19.07 -3.37
N THR A 592 -33.99 18.06 -2.63
CA THR A 592 -34.42 16.73 -3.09
C THR A 592 -35.53 16.82 -4.14
N GLU A 593 -36.09 18.02 -4.38
CA GLU A 593 -37.13 18.28 -5.38
C GLU A 593 -36.61 18.39 -6.83
N ASP A 594 -35.34 18.72 -7.07
CA ASP A 594 -34.80 18.85 -8.43
C ASP A 594 -34.28 17.54 -9.03
N LEU A 595 -34.00 16.53 -8.21
CA LEU A 595 -33.61 15.19 -8.67
C LEU A 595 -34.79 14.27 -8.97
N LEU A 596 -36.01 14.65 -8.64
CA LEU A 596 -37.25 13.89 -8.96
C LEU A 596 -37.90 14.32 -10.28
N LYS A 597 -37.27 15.21 -11.04
CA LYS A 597 -37.81 15.73 -12.33
C LYS A 597 -37.03 15.26 -13.57
N VAL A 598 -36.20 14.20 -13.46
CA VAL A 598 -35.58 13.56 -14.64
C VAL A 598 -36.10 12.16 -14.78
#